data_d35440c4921a4e7b4f4e1a6a00b089a6
#
_entry.id   d35440c4921a4e7b4f4e1a6a00b089a6
#
_cell.length_a   1.000
_cell.length_b   1.000
_cell.length_c   1.000
_cell.angle_alpha   90.00
_cell.angle_beta   90.00
_cell.angle_gamma   90.00
#
_symmetry.space_group_name_H-M   'P 1'
#
loop_
_entity.id
_entity.type
_entity.pdbx_description
1 polymer ?
#
loop_
_entity_poly.entity_id
_entity_poly.type
_entity_poly.pdbx_seq_one_letter_code
_entity_poly.pdbx_strand_id
1 'polypeptide(L)'
;MQEHERKALSQARLEHAVECLSAARNLLETGNYKSAANRSYYAVFHAMRAVLAFDEIDMKRHSGVISEFRRRYIKTEILKQECRRLSPSCLTFGRTATTTISL
;
A
#
# COMPACT_ATOMS: atom_id res chain seq x y z
N MET A 1 21.46 -1.05 -7.84
CA MET A 1 21.05 0.12 -7.06
C MET A 1 21.65 0.03 -5.66
N GLN A 2 22.26 1.12 -5.21
CA GLN A 2 22.87 1.14 -3.88
C GLN A 2 21.82 1.27 -2.79
N GLU A 3 22.16 0.88 -1.58
CA GLU A 3 21.22 0.86 -0.46
C GLU A 3 20.63 2.25 -0.16
N HIS A 4 21.46 3.30 -0.18
CA HIS A 4 20.97 4.65 0.07
C HIS A 4 20.03 5.15 -1.03
N GLU A 5 20.22 4.69 -2.26
CA GLU A 5 19.33 5.02 -3.38
C GLU A 5 17.98 4.33 -3.21
N ARG A 6 17.98 3.07 -2.77
CA ARG A 6 16.74 2.34 -2.49
C ARG A 6 15.94 3.00 -1.38
N LYS A 7 16.63 3.41 -0.32
CA LYS A 7 16.00 4.11 0.80
C LYS A 7 15.41 5.44 0.35
N ALA A 8 16.14 6.20 -0.43
CA ALA A 8 15.68 7.49 -0.94
C ALA A 8 14.45 7.33 -1.82
N LEU A 9 14.46 6.35 -2.73
CA LEU A 9 13.34 6.09 -3.62
C LEU A 9 12.11 5.61 -2.84
N SER A 10 12.30 4.69 -1.90
CA SER A 10 11.24 4.19 -1.04
C SER A 10 10.62 5.33 -0.21
N GLN A 11 11.47 6.18 0.36
CA GLN A 11 11.03 7.33 1.16
C GLN A 11 10.20 8.30 0.32
N ALA A 12 10.66 8.63 -0.89
CA ALA A 12 9.95 9.53 -1.79
C ALA A 12 8.56 8.98 -2.15
N ARG A 13 8.48 7.69 -2.43
CA ARG A 13 7.20 7.04 -2.75
C ARG A 13 6.27 6.97 -1.56
N LEU A 14 6.80 6.76 -0.37
CA LEU A 14 6.01 6.75 0.85
C LEU A 14 5.44 8.13 1.15
N GLU A 15 6.25 9.18 0.99
CA GLU A 15 5.79 10.55 1.16
C GLU A 15 4.66 10.88 0.19
N HIS A 16 4.78 10.44 -1.06
CA HIS A 16 3.72 10.63 -2.05
C HIS A 16 2.45 9.87 -1.67
N ALA A 17 2.59 8.65 -1.12
CA ALA A 17 1.46 7.89 -0.62
C ALA A 17 0.73 8.64 0.51
N VAL A 18 1.48 9.24 1.43
CA VAL A 18 0.92 10.02 2.54
C VAL A 18 0.19 11.25 2.02
N GLU A 19 0.73 11.92 1.01
CA GLU A 19 0.05 13.06 0.38
C GLU A 19 -1.27 12.64 -0.25
N CYS A 20 -1.30 11.52 -0.95
CA CYS A 20 -2.53 10.98 -1.52
C CYS A 20 -3.56 10.64 -0.45
N LEU A 21 -3.11 10.07 0.67
CA LEU A 21 -3.99 9.73 1.79
C LEU A 21 -4.58 10.99 2.43
N SER A 22 -3.78 12.03 2.60
CA SER A 22 -4.23 13.31 3.13
C SER A 22 -5.28 13.95 2.22
N ALA A 23 -5.03 13.93 0.91
CA ALA A 23 -5.99 14.43 -0.08
C ALA A 23 -7.29 13.62 -0.04
N ALA A 24 -7.20 12.30 0.09
CA ALA A 24 -8.37 11.43 0.19
C ALA A 24 -9.22 11.79 1.41
N ARG A 25 -8.58 12.04 2.55
CA ARG A 25 -9.27 12.43 3.78
C ARG A 25 -10.02 13.75 3.60
N ASN A 26 -9.37 14.75 3.02
CA ASN A 26 -9.98 16.05 2.75
C ASN A 26 -11.20 15.92 1.82
N LEU A 27 -11.08 15.13 0.78
CA LEU A 27 -12.15 14.88 -0.17
C LEU A 27 -13.33 14.15 0.48
N LEU A 28 -13.03 13.21 1.37
CA LEU A 28 -14.06 12.49 2.12
C LEU A 28 -14.86 13.45 3.00
N GLU A 29 -14.18 14.34 3.71
CA GLU A 29 -14.79 15.32 4.62
C GLU A 29 -15.69 16.31 3.88
N THR A 30 -15.37 16.61 2.62
CA THR A 30 -16.16 17.52 1.79
C THR A 30 -17.23 16.82 0.94
N GLY A 31 -17.38 15.50 1.10
CA GLY A 31 -18.43 14.74 0.41
C GLY A 31 -18.07 14.31 -1.02
N ASN A 32 -16.82 14.47 -1.43
CA ASN A 32 -16.35 14.06 -2.77
C ASN A 32 -15.91 12.60 -2.74
N TYR A 33 -16.86 11.69 -2.56
CA TYR A 33 -16.56 10.28 -2.27
C TYR A 33 -15.84 9.55 -3.39
N LYS A 34 -16.23 9.79 -4.64
CA LYS A 34 -15.58 9.16 -5.79
C LYS A 34 -14.11 9.57 -5.89
N SER A 35 -13.83 10.84 -5.73
CA SER A 35 -12.46 11.37 -5.75
C SER A 35 -11.67 10.88 -4.56
N ALA A 36 -12.30 10.78 -3.38
CA ALA A 36 -11.66 10.24 -2.18
C ALA A 36 -11.24 8.79 -2.40
N ALA A 37 -12.12 7.97 -2.98
CA ALA A 37 -11.81 6.57 -3.30
C ALA A 37 -10.64 6.47 -4.27
N ASN A 38 -10.61 7.31 -5.29
CA ASN A 38 -9.51 7.35 -6.26
C ASN A 38 -8.17 7.68 -5.59
N ARG A 39 -8.15 8.69 -4.72
CA ARG A 39 -6.93 9.08 -4.00
C ARG A 39 -6.49 8.01 -3.00
N SER A 40 -7.44 7.33 -2.37
CA SER A 40 -7.13 6.20 -1.48
C SER A 40 -6.45 5.07 -2.23
N TYR A 41 -6.95 4.76 -3.42
CA TYR A 41 -6.33 3.75 -4.29
C TYR A 41 -4.87 4.10 -4.61
N TYR A 42 -4.61 5.34 -5.00
CA TYR A 42 -3.25 5.78 -5.31
C TYR A 42 -2.35 5.80 -4.07
N ALA A 43 -2.88 6.10 -2.90
CA ALA A 43 -2.12 6.02 -1.66
C ALA A 43 -1.60 4.59 -1.43
N VAL A 44 -2.47 3.60 -1.56
CA VAL A 44 -2.10 2.19 -1.43
C VAL A 44 -1.10 1.79 -2.51
N PHE A 45 -1.36 2.19 -3.75
CA PHE A 45 -0.48 1.87 -4.87
C PHE A 45 0.95 2.40 -4.66
N HIS A 46 1.08 3.65 -4.25
CA HIS A 46 2.40 4.24 -3.99
C HIS A 46 3.08 3.63 -2.76
N ALA A 47 2.30 3.25 -1.75
CA ALA A 47 2.84 2.54 -0.59
C ALA A 47 3.41 1.18 -0.99
N MET A 48 2.70 0.44 -1.84
CA MET A 48 3.19 -0.83 -2.39
C MET A 48 4.49 -0.63 -3.16
N ARG A 49 4.56 0.41 -4.00
CA ARG A 49 5.77 0.72 -4.75
C ARG A 49 6.93 1.13 -3.84
N ALA A 50 6.64 1.79 -2.73
CA ALA A 50 7.66 2.14 -1.75
C ALA A 50 8.29 0.87 -1.15
N VAL A 51 7.45 -0.09 -0.77
CA VAL A 51 7.93 -1.38 -0.22
C VAL A 51 8.74 -2.15 -1.26
N LEU A 52 8.23 -2.25 -2.50
CA LEU A 52 8.92 -2.96 -3.56
C LEU A 52 10.24 -2.31 -3.95
N ALA A 53 10.36 -1.00 -3.82
CA ALA A 53 11.63 -0.30 -4.07
C ALA A 53 12.74 -0.77 -3.12
N PHE A 54 12.40 -1.12 -1.88
CA PHE A 54 13.34 -1.70 -0.95
C PHE A 54 13.88 -3.04 -1.44
N ASP A 55 13.06 -3.79 -2.16
CA ASP A 55 13.43 -5.09 -2.74
C ASP A 55 14.03 -4.96 -4.14
N GLU A 56 14.38 -3.74 -4.55
CA GLU A 56 14.93 -3.41 -5.88
C GLU A 56 13.98 -3.74 -7.04
N ILE A 57 12.68 -3.71 -6.78
CA ILE A 57 11.67 -3.97 -7.80
C ILE A 57 11.02 -2.65 -8.20
N ASP A 58 11.11 -2.31 -9.49
CA ASP A 58 10.49 -1.11 -10.04
C ASP A 58 9.62 -1.50 -11.22
N MET A 59 8.33 -1.57 -10.99
CA MET A 59 7.35 -1.91 -12.01
C MET A 59 6.45 -0.71 -12.27
N LYS A 60 6.19 -0.44 -13.54
CA LYS A 60 5.41 0.73 -13.96
C LYS A 60 3.93 0.46 -14.09
N ARG A 61 3.53 -0.79 -14.37
CA ARG A 61 2.13 -1.15 -14.54
C ARG A 61 1.48 -1.41 -13.18
N HIS A 62 0.28 -0.87 -12.98
CA HIS A 62 -0.49 -1.07 -11.75
C HIS A 62 -0.71 -2.55 -11.44
N SER A 63 -1.11 -3.32 -12.45
CA SER A 63 -1.34 -4.76 -12.27
C SER A 63 -0.07 -5.51 -11.84
N GLY A 64 1.07 -5.13 -12.40
CA GLY A 64 2.37 -5.72 -12.04
C GLY A 64 2.75 -5.43 -10.60
N VAL A 65 2.58 -4.19 -10.16
CA VAL A 65 2.86 -3.78 -8.78
C VAL A 65 1.99 -4.56 -7.80
N ILE A 66 0.69 -4.61 -8.06
CA ILE A 66 -0.27 -5.32 -7.19
C ILE A 66 0.04 -6.81 -7.13
N SER A 67 0.28 -7.44 -8.28
CA SER A 67 0.61 -8.87 -8.35
C SER A 67 1.88 -9.20 -7.58
N GLU A 68 2.94 -8.40 -7.77
CA GLU A 68 4.22 -8.64 -7.13
C GLU A 68 4.13 -8.43 -5.61
N PHE A 69 3.43 -7.37 -5.17
CA PHE A 69 3.22 -7.12 -3.75
C PHE A 69 2.44 -8.26 -3.09
N ARG A 70 1.38 -8.73 -3.73
CA ARG A 70 0.59 -9.85 -3.21
C ARG A 70 1.43 -11.11 -3.10
N ARG A 71 2.23 -11.40 -4.11
CA ARG A 71 3.10 -12.57 -4.13
C ARG A 71 4.11 -12.54 -2.99
N ARG A 72 4.75 -11.39 -2.77
CA ARG A 72 5.83 -11.27 -1.79
C ARG A 72 5.36 -11.15 -0.36
N TYR A 73 4.27 -10.43 -0.12
CA TYR A 73 3.88 -10.02 1.23
C TYR A 73 2.55 -10.60 1.70
N ILE A 74 1.62 -10.83 0.80
CA ILE A 74 0.31 -11.35 1.20
C ILE A 74 0.29 -12.87 1.16
N LYS A 75 0.72 -13.49 0.06
CA LYS A 75 0.75 -14.95 -0.07
C LYS A 75 1.73 -15.61 0.89
N THR A 76 2.82 -14.94 1.22
CA THR A 76 3.82 -15.42 2.17
C THR A 76 3.44 -15.16 3.62
N GLU A 77 2.32 -14.49 3.85
CA GLU A 77 1.80 -14.14 5.18
C GLU A 77 2.70 -13.24 6.02
N ILE A 78 3.69 -12.56 5.41
CA ILE A 78 4.59 -11.65 6.12
C ILE A 78 3.82 -10.53 6.81
N LEU A 79 2.87 -9.90 6.09
CA LEU A 79 2.06 -8.82 6.66
C LEU A 79 1.14 -9.31 7.77
N LYS A 80 0.59 -10.52 7.64
CA LYS A 80 -0.24 -11.12 8.69
C LYS A 80 0.56 -11.31 9.98
N GLN A 81 1.78 -11.81 9.87
CA GLN A 81 2.65 -12.01 11.03
C GLN A 81 2.99 -10.69 11.71
N GLU A 82 3.30 -9.66 10.94
CA GLU A 82 3.56 -8.33 11.48
C GLU A 82 2.32 -7.73 12.15
N CYS A 83 1.15 -7.91 11.56
CA CYS A 83 -0.10 -7.45 12.15
C CYS A 83 -0.40 -8.17 13.46
N ARG A 84 -0.15 -9.48 13.55
CA ARG A 84 -0.32 -10.24 14.79
C ARG A 84 0.56 -9.69 15.90
N ARG A 85 1.80 -9.36 15.55
CA ARG A 85 2.77 -8.84 16.51
C ARG A 85 2.35 -7.47 17.04
N LEU A 86 1.79 -6.62 16.17
CA LEU A 86 1.39 -5.25 16.52
C LEU A 86 0.05 -5.18 17.22
N SER A 87 -0.96 -5.91 16.72
CA SER A 87 -2.30 -5.92 17.28
C SER A 87 -3.12 -7.11 16.78
N PRO A 88 -3.75 -7.87 17.67
CA PRO A 88 -4.65 -8.95 17.23
C PRO A 88 -5.82 -8.49 16.38
N SER A 89 -6.29 -7.26 16.55
CA SER A 89 -7.42 -6.71 15.78
C SER A 89 -7.09 -6.50 14.31
N CYS A 90 -5.81 -6.34 13.95
CA CYS A 90 -5.39 -6.23 12.56
C CYS A 90 -5.72 -7.47 11.75
N LEU A 91 -5.71 -8.65 12.36
CA LEU A 91 -6.04 -9.91 11.70
C LEU A 91 -7.48 -9.94 11.19
N THR A 92 -8.41 -9.52 12.05
CA THR A 92 -9.84 -9.49 11.72
C THR A 92 -10.08 -8.51 10.57
N PHE A 93 -9.50 -7.31 10.66
CA PHE A 93 -9.61 -6.31 9.61
C PHE A 93 -9.01 -6.81 8.29
N GLY A 94 -7.82 -7.43 8.35
CA GLY A 94 -7.15 -7.97 7.17
C GLY A 94 -7.98 -9.03 6.45
N ARG A 95 -8.63 -9.93 7.21
CA ARG A 95 -9.52 -10.95 6.65
C ARG A 95 -10.71 -10.33 5.93
N THR A 96 -11.36 -9.36 6.57
CA THR A 96 -12.52 -8.66 6.01
C THR A 96 -12.13 -7.93 4.74
N ALA A 97 -11.02 -7.18 4.76
CA ALA A 97 -10.54 -6.45 3.59
C ALA A 97 -10.18 -7.39 2.43
N THR A 98 -9.53 -8.52 2.72
CA THR A 98 -9.17 -9.51 1.70
C THR A 98 -10.41 -10.13 1.07
N THR A 99 -11.42 -10.46 1.87
CA THR A 99 -12.67 -11.01 1.38
C THR A 99 -13.40 -10.01 0.49
N THR A 100 -13.45 -8.75 0.88
CA THR A 100 -14.09 -7.67 0.11
C THR A 100 -13.37 -7.46 -1.23
N ILE A 101 -12.06 -7.48 -1.24
CA ILE A 101 -11.26 -7.29 -2.45
C ILE A 101 -11.37 -8.50 -3.40
N SER A 102 -11.53 -9.69 -2.85
CA SER A 102 -11.66 -10.91 -3.65
C SER A 102 -12.97 -10.99 -4.44
N LEU A 103 -13.96 -10.22 -4.05
CA LEU A 103 -15.22 -10.10 -4.76
C LEU A 103 -15.13 -9.09 -5.89
#